data_0d8c0ff63eff11c7073a1f60721c27df
#
_entry.id   0d8c0ff63eff11c7073a1f60721c27df
#
_cell.length_a   1.000
_cell.length_b   1.000
_cell.length_c   1.000
_cell.angle_alpha   90.00
_cell.angle_beta   90.00
_cell.angle_gamma   90.00
#
_symmetry.space_group_name_H-M   'P 1'
#
loop_
_entity.id
_entity.type
_entity.pdbx_description
1 polymer ?
#
loop_
_entity_poly.entity_id
_entity_poly.type
_entity_poly.pdbx_seq_one_letter_code
_entity_poly.pdbx_strand_id
1 'polypeptide(L)'
;MEKIGIIGGDQRQIYVKQFLEEHGWQTETAFFPDGTRQEETTERLREIFENCRFVILPVPVLRKGKLNTGAEYKPDAEQLMEYVKYGQCIFGGCFSKELKNRILCRGGESYDLMQLERIVRENAAATAEGAVAEAVQNSPVTLRGSLCILTGYGRCGSAIHQCLKNWGCTIVVYDRDENACERAKEAGAKICEYKDLSKVLKKAAFLFNTAPSAVWTERLLEGVPQEVCILELASMPGGIDRDAADRLGIHINVLPGLPGRFAPCTSGRLLGEEILKEIERIIKRECKS
;
A
#
# COMPACT_ATOMS: atom_id res chain seq x y z
N MET A 1 -10.47 -2.05 -31.88
CA MET A 1 -9.32 -2.27 -30.97
C MET A 1 -9.90 -2.34 -29.56
N GLU A 2 -9.57 -3.34 -28.76
CA GLU A 2 -10.06 -3.44 -27.39
C GLU A 2 -9.49 -2.30 -26.56
N LYS A 3 -10.32 -1.71 -25.69
CA LYS A 3 -9.94 -0.62 -24.80
C LYS A 3 -9.75 -1.12 -23.38
N ILE A 4 -8.92 -0.44 -22.60
CA ILE A 4 -8.70 -0.69 -21.18
C ILE A 4 -9.33 0.45 -20.38
N GLY A 5 -10.20 0.12 -19.44
CA GLY A 5 -10.76 1.07 -18.48
C GLY A 5 -9.82 1.22 -17.27
N ILE A 6 -9.52 2.44 -16.85
CA ILE A 6 -8.72 2.73 -15.66
C ILE A 6 -9.54 3.61 -14.72
N ILE A 7 -9.81 3.11 -13.53
CA ILE A 7 -10.76 3.73 -12.60
C ILE A 7 -10.06 4.06 -11.27
N GLY A 8 -10.16 5.31 -10.84
CA GLY A 8 -9.68 5.78 -9.55
C GLY A 8 -8.18 5.72 -9.35
N GLY A 9 -7.77 5.64 -8.08
CA GLY A 9 -6.39 5.43 -7.67
C GLY A 9 -5.64 6.68 -7.26
N ASP A 10 -4.34 6.52 -7.17
CA ASP A 10 -3.35 7.56 -6.89
C ASP A 10 -2.43 7.77 -8.09
N GLN A 11 -1.38 8.55 -7.93
CA GLN A 11 -0.43 8.92 -9.00
C GLN A 11 0.14 7.73 -9.79
N ARG A 12 0.13 6.51 -9.23
CA ARG A 12 0.56 5.29 -9.94
C ARG A 12 -0.28 5.01 -11.18
N GLN A 13 -1.59 5.33 -11.15
CA GLN A 13 -2.48 5.08 -12.28
C GLN A 13 -2.12 5.90 -13.51
N ILE A 14 -1.53 7.08 -13.35
CA ILE A 14 -1.01 7.90 -14.45
C ILE A 14 0.06 7.11 -15.21
N TYR A 15 0.99 6.49 -14.48
CA TYR A 15 2.08 5.74 -15.08
C TYR A 15 1.64 4.35 -15.59
N VAL A 16 0.60 3.74 -15.00
CA VAL A 16 -0.06 2.56 -15.58
C VAL A 16 -0.66 2.92 -16.95
N LYS A 17 -1.42 4.02 -17.03
CA LYS A 17 -2.01 4.52 -18.27
C LYS A 17 -0.95 4.75 -19.34
N GLN A 18 0.07 5.57 -19.01
CA GLN A 18 1.17 5.87 -19.93
C GLN A 18 1.85 4.60 -20.45
N PHE A 19 2.16 3.66 -19.55
CA PHE A 19 2.79 2.39 -19.94
C PHE A 19 1.93 1.59 -20.92
N LEU A 20 0.63 1.47 -20.69
CA LEU A 20 -0.27 0.73 -21.56
C LEU A 20 -0.42 1.41 -22.93
N GLU A 21 -0.49 2.75 -22.97
CA GLU A 21 -0.54 3.52 -24.21
C GLU A 21 0.76 3.44 -25.02
N GLU A 22 1.93 3.45 -24.36
CA GLU A 22 3.24 3.17 -24.97
C GLU A 22 3.29 1.79 -25.65
N HIS A 23 2.46 0.83 -25.18
CA HIS A 23 2.35 -0.53 -25.75
C HIS A 23 1.14 -0.71 -26.70
N GLY A 24 0.56 0.41 -27.17
CA GLY A 24 -0.44 0.41 -28.23
C GLY A 24 -1.89 0.20 -27.76
N TRP A 25 -2.17 0.22 -26.45
CA TRP A 25 -3.52 0.12 -25.94
C TRP A 25 -4.23 1.48 -25.91
N GLN A 26 -5.51 1.50 -26.24
CA GLN A 26 -6.37 2.65 -25.99
C GLN A 26 -6.93 2.56 -24.57
N THR A 27 -6.95 3.69 -23.84
CA THR A 27 -7.43 3.73 -22.47
C THR A 27 -8.62 4.68 -22.32
N GLU A 28 -9.55 4.33 -21.43
CA GLU A 28 -10.63 5.20 -20.94
C GLU A 28 -10.50 5.36 -19.43
N THR A 29 -10.79 6.55 -18.91
CA THR A 29 -10.57 6.85 -17.49
C THR A 29 -11.83 7.36 -16.80
N ALA A 30 -11.99 7.05 -15.49
CA ALA A 30 -12.94 7.66 -14.57
C ALA A 30 -12.33 7.82 -13.19
N PHE A 31 -12.65 8.87 -12.47
CA PHE A 31 -12.11 9.18 -11.14
C PHE A 31 -10.57 9.22 -11.12
N PHE A 32 -9.99 9.63 -12.21
CA PHE A 32 -8.57 9.52 -12.50
C PHE A 32 -7.76 10.66 -11.82
N PRO A 33 -6.54 10.39 -11.33
CA PRO A 33 -5.79 11.33 -10.48
C PRO A 33 -4.98 12.40 -11.25
N ASP A 34 -5.33 12.72 -12.50
CA ASP A 34 -4.60 13.70 -13.34
C ASP A 34 -5.06 15.16 -13.15
N GLY A 35 -6.02 15.40 -12.27
CA GLY A 35 -6.57 16.73 -12.00
C GLY A 35 -7.54 17.24 -13.09
N THR A 36 -7.81 16.46 -14.14
CA THR A 36 -8.87 16.79 -15.08
C THR A 36 -10.22 16.64 -14.37
N ARG A 37 -10.97 17.72 -14.27
CA ARG A 37 -12.36 17.71 -13.79
C ARG A 37 -13.27 17.13 -14.90
N GLN A 38 -13.09 15.88 -15.26
CA GLN A 38 -14.13 15.12 -15.92
C GLN A 38 -15.25 14.93 -14.90
N GLU A 39 -16.51 15.02 -15.34
CA GLU A 39 -17.64 14.72 -14.47
C GLU A 39 -17.47 13.30 -13.91
N GLU A 40 -17.03 13.21 -12.66
CA GLU A 40 -16.81 11.97 -11.94
C GLU A 40 -18.16 11.42 -11.50
N THR A 41 -18.89 10.85 -12.44
CA THR A 41 -20.25 10.37 -12.27
C THR A 41 -20.32 8.84 -12.33
N THR A 42 -21.37 8.29 -11.76
CA THR A 42 -21.71 6.86 -11.91
C THR A 42 -21.98 6.49 -13.37
N GLU A 43 -22.45 7.44 -14.18
CA GLU A 43 -22.64 7.25 -15.62
C GLU A 43 -21.31 6.98 -16.33
N ARG A 44 -20.25 7.72 -16.00
CA ARG A 44 -18.92 7.47 -16.57
C ARG A 44 -18.35 6.11 -16.18
N LEU A 45 -18.60 5.65 -14.95
CA LEU A 45 -18.27 4.28 -14.55
C LEU A 45 -18.99 3.26 -15.43
N ARG A 46 -20.29 3.43 -15.59
CA ARG A 46 -21.11 2.55 -16.41
C ARG A 46 -20.56 2.44 -17.84
N GLU A 47 -20.29 3.58 -18.48
CA GLU A 47 -19.71 3.63 -19.83
C GLU A 47 -18.40 2.80 -19.93
N ILE A 48 -17.49 2.95 -18.96
CA ILE A 48 -16.24 2.20 -18.94
C ILE A 48 -16.50 0.70 -18.86
N PHE A 49 -17.36 0.25 -17.93
CA PHE A 49 -17.72 -1.17 -17.84
C PHE A 49 -18.51 -1.66 -19.06
N GLU A 50 -19.19 -0.77 -19.80
CA GLU A 50 -19.84 -1.11 -21.05
C GLU A 50 -18.88 -1.32 -22.21
N ASN A 51 -17.84 -0.50 -22.28
CA ASN A 51 -16.94 -0.41 -23.43
C ASN A 51 -15.63 -1.17 -23.26
N CYS A 52 -15.23 -1.50 -22.02
CA CYS A 52 -13.92 -2.06 -21.74
C CYS A 52 -14.06 -3.49 -21.20
N ARG A 53 -13.38 -4.42 -21.83
CA ARG A 53 -13.26 -5.80 -21.34
C ARG A 53 -12.28 -5.90 -20.16
N PHE A 54 -11.19 -5.18 -20.22
CA PHE A 54 -10.17 -5.10 -19.18
C PHE A 54 -10.38 -3.82 -18.38
N VAL A 55 -10.58 -3.96 -17.06
CA VAL A 55 -10.80 -2.83 -16.16
C VAL A 55 -9.76 -2.86 -15.05
N ILE A 56 -9.07 -1.75 -14.86
CA ILE A 56 -8.03 -1.58 -13.85
C ILE A 56 -8.56 -0.70 -12.74
N LEU A 57 -8.62 -1.26 -11.55
CA LEU A 57 -9.00 -0.62 -10.30
C LEU A 57 -7.76 -0.25 -9.48
N PRO A 58 -7.89 0.60 -8.44
CA PRO A 58 -6.78 1.02 -7.61
C PRO A 58 -6.09 -0.12 -6.79
N VAL A 59 -4.94 0.23 -6.24
CA VAL A 59 -4.24 -0.58 -5.22
C VAL A 59 -4.08 0.25 -3.94
N PRO A 60 -4.85 -0.04 -2.85
CA PRO A 60 -5.97 -0.98 -2.76
C PRO A 60 -7.20 -0.49 -3.55
N VAL A 61 -8.09 -1.42 -3.93
CA VAL A 61 -9.34 -1.10 -4.64
C VAL A 61 -10.23 -0.19 -3.80
N LEU A 62 -10.42 -0.54 -2.55
CA LEU A 62 -11.29 0.20 -1.63
C LEU A 62 -10.50 0.73 -0.41
N ARG A 63 -10.92 1.91 0.07
CA ARG A 63 -10.55 2.45 1.38
C ARG A 63 -11.82 2.79 2.16
N LYS A 64 -11.96 2.23 3.35
CA LYS A 64 -13.17 2.41 4.20
C LYS A 64 -14.47 2.10 3.42
N GLY A 65 -14.46 1.02 2.62
CA GLY A 65 -15.63 0.55 1.85
C GLY A 65 -15.94 1.34 0.57
N LYS A 66 -15.19 2.40 0.26
CA LYS A 66 -15.36 3.23 -0.93
C LYS A 66 -14.18 3.12 -1.88
N LEU A 67 -14.41 3.39 -3.16
CA LEU A 67 -13.35 3.43 -4.19
C LEU A 67 -12.18 4.31 -3.73
N ASN A 68 -10.99 3.78 -3.84
CA ASN A 68 -9.77 4.51 -3.51
C ASN A 68 -9.45 5.53 -4.62
N THR A 69 -9.89 6.76 -4.42
CA THR A 69 -9.67 7.88 -5.33
C THR A 69 -9.53 9.19 -4.53
N GLY A 70 -8.92 10.19 -5.15
CA GLY A 70 -8.85 11.56 -4.64
C GLY A 70 -10.15 12.36 -4.86
N ALA A 71 -11.11 11.84 -5.63
CA ALA A 71 -12.36 12.49 -5.93
C ALA A 71 -13.21 12.78 -4.68
N GLU A 72 -14.05 13.79 -4.75
CA GLU A 72 -14.99 14.13 -3.68
C GLU A 72 -16.07 13.05 -3.56
N TYR A 73 -16.74 12.71 -4.65
CA TYR A 73 -17.65 11.57 -4.72
C TYR A 73 -16.85 10.26 -4.88
N LYS A 74 -17.19 9.27 -4.07
CA LYS A 74 -16.53 7.96 -4.09
C LYS A 74 -17.59 6.86 -4.09
N PRO A 75 -17.76 6.13 -5.21
CA PRO A 75 -18.65 4.98 -5.25
C PRO A 75 -18.22 3.94 -4.21
N ASP A 76 -19.20 3.28 -3.63
CA ASP A 76 -18.93 2.13 -2.74
C ASP A 76 -18.74 0.83 -3.54
N ALA A 77 -18.49 -0.26 -2.82
CA ALA A 77 -18.26 -1.56 -3.43
C ALA A 77 -19.47 -2.08 -4.22
N GLU A 78 -20.69 -1.76 -3.78
CA GLU A 78 -21.92 -2.21 -4.42
C GLU A 78 -22.11 -1.50 -5.75
N GLN A 79 -22.03 -0.17 -5.74
CA GLN A 79 -22.12 0.67 -6.94
C GLN A 79 -21.04 0.31 -7.96
N LEU A 80 -19.79 0.09 -7.51
CA LEU A 80 -18.69 -0.29 -8.40
C LEU A 80 -18.93 -1.64 -9.07
N MET A 81 -19.44 -2.62 -8.31
CA MET A 81 -19.64 -3.98 -8.83
C MET A 81 -20.94 -4.14 -9.62
N GLU A 82 -21.88 -3.21 -9.51
CA GLU A 82 -23.15 -3.23 -10.26
C GLU A 82 -22.92 -3.29 -11.77
N TYR A 83 -21.85 -2.65 -12.25
CA TYR A 83 -21.55 -2.52 -13.68
C TYR A 83 -20.71 -3.66 -14.24
N VAL A 84 -20.17 -4.56 -13.40
CA VAL A 84 -19.37 -5.70 -13.88
C VAL A 84 -20.20 -6.61 -14.78
N LYS A 85 -19.65 -6.98 -15.95
CA LYS A 85 -20.29 -7.81 -16.96
C LYS A 85 -19.59 -9.16 -17.10
N TYR A 86 -20.33 -10.10 -17.69
CA TYR A 86 -19.79 -11.41 -18.06
C TYR A 86 -18.55 -11.28 -18.97
N GLY A 87 -17.51 -12.04 -18.68
CA GLY A 87 -16.26 -12.08 -19.44
C GLY A 87 -15.31 -10.93 -19.20
N GLN A 88 -15.62 -9.99 -18.29
CA GLN A 88 -14.69 -8.93 -17.92
C GLN A 88 -13.58 -9.40 -17.00
N CYS A 89 -12.38 -8.85 -17.20
CA CYS A 89 -11.21 -9.08 -16.39
C CYS A 89 -10.90 -7.82 -15.56
N ILE A 90 -11.00 -7.94 -14.25
CA ILE A 90 -10.88 -6.83 -13.30
C ILE A 90 -9.54 -6.93 -12.57
N PHE A 91 -8.61 -6.02 -12.90
CA PHE A 91 -7.32 -5.90 -12.23
C PHE A 91 -7.40 -4.92 -11.06
N GLY A 92 -6.62 -5.15 -10.02
CA GLY A 92 -6.55 -4.24 -8.87
C GLY A 92 -5.72 -4.82 -7.75
N GLY A 93 -5.81 -4.26 -6.54
CA GLY A 93 -5.08 -4.81 -5.41
C GLY A 93 -5.88 -4.86 -4.12
N CYS A 94 -5.57 -5.85 -3.28
CA CYS A 94 -6.22 -6.04 -1.99
C CYS A 94 -7.74 -6.28 -2.10
N PHE A 95 -8.16 -7.13 -3.02
CA PHE A 95 -9.57 -7.54 -3.10
C PHE A 95 -9.99 -8.34 -1.87
N SER A 96 -11.07 -7.92 -1.22
CA SER A 96 -11.72 -8.75 -0.21
C SER A 96 -12.35 -10.01 -0.83
N LYS A 97 -12.56 -11.06 -0.02
CA LYS A 97 -13.29 -12.27 -0.47
C LYS A 97 -14.67 -11.92 -1.02
N GLU A 98 -15.36 -11.00 -0.37
CA GLU A 98 -16.68 -10.54 -0.78
C GLU A 98 -16.63 -9.88 -2.16
N LEU A 99 -15.66 -8.98 -2.40
CA LEU A 99 -15.50 -8.29 -3.67
C LEU A 99 -15.19 -9.28 -4.81
N LYS A 100 -14.30 -10.25 -4.58
CA LYS A 100 -14.00 -11.32 -5.54
C LYS A 100 -15.24 -12.16 -5.87
N ASN A 101 -16.02 -12.52 -4.86
CA ASN A 101 -17.25 -13.28 -5.06
C ASN A 101 -18.29 -12.47 -5.86
N ARG A 102 -18.46 -11.19 -5.60
CA ARG A 102 -19.38 -10.31 -6.36
C ARG A 102 -18.99 -10.24 -7.84
N ILE A 103 -17.70 -10.08 -8.15
CA ILE A 103 -17.19 -10.11 -9.53
C ILE A 103 -17.51 -11.46 -10.19
N LEU A 104 -17.21 -12.56 -9.50
CA LEU A 104 -17.45 -13.93 -10.01
C LEU A 104 -18.94 -14.19 -10.26
N CYS A 105 -19.82 -13.79 -9.34
CA CYS A 105 -21.28 -13.97 -9.51
C CYS A 105 -21.83 -13.23 -10.72
N ARG A 106 -21.16 -12.19 -11.20
CA ARG A 106 -21.51 -11.46 -12.43
C ARG A 106 -20.80 -12.00 -13.67
N GLY A 107 -20.04 -13.11 -13.51
CA GLY A 107 -19.30 -13.76 -14.60
C GLY A 107 -18.03 -13.04 -15.01
N GLY A 108 -17.51 -12.14 -14.18
CA GLY A 108 -16.20 -11.53 -14.34
C GLY A 108 -15.09 -12.30 -13.64
N GLU A 109 -13.83 -12.02 -13.99
CA GLU A 109 -12.64 -12.56 -13.34
C GLU A 109 -11.87 -11.44 -12.63
N SER A 110 -11.34 -11.69 -11.42
CA SER A 110 -10.55 -10.72 -10.65
C SER A 110 -9.08 -11.12 -10.57
N TYR A 111 -8.20 -10.17 -10.83
CA TYR A 111 -6.74 -10.34 -10.81
C TYR A 111 -6.14 -9.43 -9.74
N ASP A 112 -5.78 -10.02 -8.60
CA ASP A 112 -5.23 -9.29 -7.45
C ASP A 112 -3.72 -9.14 -7.58
N LEU A 113 -3.28 -8.00 -8.03
CA LEU A 113 -1.87 -7.66 -8.25
C LEU A 113 -1.03 -7.78 -6.98
N MET A 114 -1.64 -7.60 -5.80
CA MET A 114 -0.96 -7.74 -4.52
C MET A 114 -0.72 -9.20 -4.08
N GLN A 115 -1.13 -10.18 -4.90
CA GLN A 115 -0.72 -11.59 -4.75
C GLN A 115 0.59 -11.90 -5.51
N LEU A 116 1.07 -11.00 -6.36
CA LEU A 116 2.30 -11.16 -7.12
C LEU A 116 3.51 -10.78 -6.25
N GLU A 117 4.39 -11.74 -5.97
CA GLU A 117 5.55 -11.54 -5.10
C GLU A 117 6.48 -10.41 -5.58
N ARG A 118 6.66 -10.27 -6.91
CA ARG A 118 7.43 -9.18 -7.50
C ARG A 118 6.84 -7.81 -7.11
N ILE A 119 5.52 -7.64 -7.26
CA ILE A 119 4.85 -6.37 -6.90
C ILE A 119 4.97 -6.09 -5.40
N VAL A 120 4.74 -7.09 -4.57
CA VAL A 120 4.78 -6.92 -3.11
C VAL A 120 6.19 -6.55 -2.65
N ARG A 121 7.22 -7.17 -3.22
CA ARG A 121 8.62 -6.86 -2.90
C ARG A 121 9.02 -5.44 -3.31
N GLU A 122 8.73 -5.03 -4.53
CA GLU A 122 9.07 -3.70 -5.02
C GLU A 122 8.25 -2.60 -4.31
N ASN A 123 6.99 -2.87 -3.98
CA ASN A 123 6.20 -1.98 -3.13
C ASN A 123 6.79 -1.83 -1.72
N ALA A 124 7.37 -2.89 -1.16
CA ALA A 124 8.03 -2.82 0.13
C ALA A 124 9.29 -1.94 0.09
N ALA A 125 10.07 -2.02 -1.00
CA ALA A 125 11.22 -1.14 -1.22
C ALA A 125 10.80 0.34 -1.31
N ALA A 126 9.83 0.66 -2.15
CA ALA A 126 9.29 2.02 -2.27
C ALA A 126 8.66 2.52 -0.95
N THR A 127 8.04 1.62 -0.16
CA THR A 127 7.53 1.94 1.17
C THR A 127 8.67 2.30 2.13
N ALA A 128 9.77 1.55 2.09
CA ALA A 128 10.93 1.79 2.95
C ALA A 128 11.61 3.14 2.64
N GLU A 129 11.80 3.45 1.36
CA GLU A 129 12.34 4.75 0.93
C GLU A 129 11.45 5.90 1.39
N GLY A 130 10.13 5.80 1.18
CA GLY A 130 9.17 6.79 1.63
C GLY A 130 9.13 6.93 3.17
N ALA A 131 9.25 5.82 3.91
CA ALA A 131 9.30 5.85 5.37
C ALA A 131 10.55 6.56 5.90
N VAL A 132 11.71 6.35 5.27
CA VAL A 132 12.96 7.04 5.62
C VAL A 132 12.86 8.53 5.28
N ALA A 133 12.30 8.88 4.12
CA ALA A 133 12.08 10.29 3.75
C ALA A 133 11.17 11.01 4.75
N GLU A 134 10.04 10.38 5.12
CA GLU A 134 9.13 10.93 6.15
C GLU A 134 9.81 11.04 7.52
N ALA A 135 10.65 10.08 7.90
CA ALA A 135 11.41 10.16 9.15
C ALA A 135 12.34 11.37 9.18
N VAL A 136 13.07 11.61 8.08
CA VAL A 136 13.95 12.77 7.95
C VAL A 136 13.16 14.07 7.98
N GLN A 137 12.00 14.13 7.34
CA GLN A 137 11.21 15.35 7.23
C GLN A 137 10.48 15.71 8.53
N ASN A 138 10.09 14.70 9.32
CA ASN A 138 9.28 14.90 10.53
C ASN A 138 10.10 14.82 11.85
N SER A 139 11.41 14.82 11.79
CA SER A 139 12.27 14.74 12.97
C SER A 139 13.33 15.85 12.97
N PRO A 140 13.57 16.49 14.13
CA PRO A 140 14.66 17.47 14.27
C PRO A 140 16.03 16.82 14.43
N VAL A 141 16.10 15.48 14.60
CA VAL A 141 17.36 14.76 14.79
C VAL A 141 17.71 13.92 13.57
N THR A 142 19.02 13.66 13.39
CA THR A 142 19.50 12.87 12.26
C THR A 142 19.22 11.38 12.46
N LEU A 143 18.93 10.65 11.37
CA LEU A 143 18.87 9.19 11.40
C LEU A 143 20.23 8.56 11.73
N ARG A 144 21.30 9.11 11.15
CA ARG A 144 22.65 8.58 11.33
C ARG A 144 23.04 8.54 12.81
N GLY A 145 23.39 7.34 13.29
CA GLY A 145 23.76 7.10 14.69
C GLY A 145 22.58 7.00 15.65
N SER A 146 21.36 7.25 15.21
CA SER A 146 20.17 7.17 16.04
C SER A 146 19.75 5.73 16.34
N LEU A 147 19.09 5.55 17.49
CA LEU A 147 18.40 4.33 17.83
C LEU A 147 17.00 4.35 17.21
N CYS A 148 16.73 3.37 16.35
CA CYS A 148 15.45 3.15 15.68
C CYS A 148 14.80 1.87 16.21
N ILE A 149 13.56 1.96 16.66
CA ILE A 149 12.72 0.79 16.93
C ILE A 149 11.94 0.45 15.68
N LEU A 150 11.90 -0.81 15.32
CA LEU A 150 11.11 -1.35 14.23
C LEU A 150 10.21 -2.46 14.76
N THR A 151 8.90 -2.26 14.72
CA THR A 151 7.91 -3.27 15.08
C THR A 151 7.28 -3.88 13.85
N GLY A 152 7.33 -5.22 13.78
CA GLY A 152 7.02 -6.00 12.59
C GLY A 152 8.24 -6.19 11.67
N TYR A 153 8.55 -7.45 11.36
CA TYR A 153 9.66 -7.80 10.46
C TYR A 153 9.20 -8.66 9.27
N GLY A 154 8.06 -8.23 8.70
CA GLY A 154 7.58 -8.72 7.42
C GLY A 154 8.32 -8.06 6.24
N ARG A 155 7.72 -8.06 5.05
CA ARG A 155 8.32 -7.48 3.83
C ARG A 155 8.67 -5.99 3.98
N CYS A 156 7.75 -5.17 4.49
CA CYS A 156 8.02 -3.74 4.71
C CYS A 156 9.06 -3.53 5.81
N GLY A 157 8.95 -4.23 6.93
CA GLY A 157 9.89 -4.10 8.04
C GLY A 157 11.32 -4.48 7.63
N SER A 158 11.51 -5.58 6.91
CA SER A 158 12.84 -5.97 6.42
C SER A 158 13.41 -4.96 5.41
N ALA A 159 12.58 -4.39 4.53
CA ALA A 159 13.03 -3.36 3.60
C ALA A 159 13.44 -2.06 4.32
N ILE A 160 12.66 -1.61 5.33
CA ILE A 160 13.00 -0.46 6.18
C ILE A 160 14.32 -0.71 6.93
N HIS A 161 14.48 -1.92 7.49
CA HIS A 161 15.74 -2.29 8.14
C HIS A 161 16.95 -2.11 7.21
N GLN A 162 16.87 -2.59 5.97
CA GLN A 162 17.97 -2.46 5.00
C GLN A 162 18.28 -0.98 4.71
N CYS A 163 17.28 -0.14 4.53
CA CYS A 163 17.49 1.30 4.37
C CYS A 163 18.18 1.91 5.59
N LEU A 164 17.65 1.71 6.78
CA LEU A 164 18.18 2.27 8.03
C LEU A 164 19.59 1.80 8.35
N LYS A 165 19.91 0.54 8.06
CA LYS A 165 21.26 -0.02 8.24
C LYS A 165 22.29 0.74 7.40
N ASN A 166 21.96 1.05 6.15
CA ASN A 166 22.84 1.79 5.26
C ASN A 166 23.06 3.24 5.71
N TRP A 167 22.14 3.79 6.51
CA TRP A 167 22.29 5.11 7.12
C TRP A 167 23.07 5.09 8.44
N GLY A 168 23.54 3.91 8.90
CA GLY A 168 24.30 3.76 10.13
C GLY A 168 23.48 3.88 11.41
N CYS A 169 22.18 3.55 11.34
CA CYS A 169 21.30 3.51 12.50
C CYS A 169 21.58 2.28 13.37
N THR A 170 21.35 2.40 14.67
CA THR A 170 21.22 1.23 15.56
C THR A 170 19.75 0.78 15.52
N ILE A 171 19.50 -0.44 15.05
CA ILE A 171 18.14 -0.94 14.84
C ILE A 171 17.82 -2.00 15.87
N VAL A 172 16.68 -1.79 16.57
CA VAL A 172 16.11 -2.74 17.51
C VAL A 172 14.76 -3.20 16.95
N VAL A 173 14.63 -4.51 16.74
CA VAL A 173 13.42 -5.12 16.17
C VAL A 173 12.63 -5.85 17.24
N TYR A 174 11.32 -5.69 17.17
CA TYR A 174 10.34 -6.53 17.84
C TYR A 174 9.37 -7.13 16.83
N ASP A 175 9.22 -8.43 16.87
CA ASP A 175 8.14 -9.15 16.19
C ASP A 175 7.61 -10.25 17.10
N ARG A 176 6.37 -10.70 16.89
CA ARG A 176 5.79 -11.85 17.61
C ARG A 176 6.21 -13.19 17.03
N ASP A 177 6.60 -13.20 15.76
CA ASP A 177 7.11 -14.39 15.06
C ASP A 177 8.61 -14.55 15.32
N GLU A 178 8.96 -15.63 15.98
CA GLU A 178 10.36 -15.97 16.29
C GLU A 178 11.21 -16.09 15.02
N ASN A 179 10.66 -16.66 13.93
CA ASN A 179 11.38 -16.75 12.66
C ASN A 179 11.66 -15.36 12.07
N ALA A 180 10.75 -14.40 12.25
CA ALA A 180 10.98 -13.01 11.84
C ALA A 180 12.11 -12.38 12.68
N CYS A 181 12.13 -12.64 13.98
CA CYS A 181 13.21 -12.20 14.88
C CYS A 181 14.57 -12.79 14.48
N GLU A 182 14.62 -14.08 14.15
CA GLU A 182 15.86 -14.72 13.69
C GLU A 182 16.37 -14.08 12.39
N ARG A 183 15.52 -13.90 11.39
CA ARG A 183 15.89 -13.19 10.15
C ARG A 183 16.39 -11.77 10.42
N ALA A 184 15.77 -11.04 11.36
CA ALA A 184 16.21 -9.71 11.74
C ALA A 184 17.60 -9.73 12.38
N LYS A 185 17.85 -10.69 13.25
CA LYS A 185 19.15 -10.88 13.92
C LYS A 185 20.24 -11.22 12.92
N GLU A 186 20.01 -12.13 12.00
CA GLU A 186 20.93 -12.48 10.91
C GLU A 186 21.25 -11.28 10.02
N ALA A 187 20.27 -10.41 9.78
CA ALA A 187 20.46 -9.16 9.04
C ALA A 187 21.23 -8.08 9.84
N GLY A 188 21.49 -8.32 11.13
CA GLY A 188 22.29 -7.45 12.01
C GLY A 188 21.49 -6.54 12.95
N ALA A 189 20.18 -6.76 13.10
CA ALA A 189 19.38 -6.05 14.10
C ALA A 189 19.60 -6.61 15.51
N LYS A 190 19.37 -5.76 16.52
CA LYS A 190 19.20 -6.21 17.89
C LYS A 190 17.74 -6.62 18.09
N ILE A 191 17.49 -7.75 18.74
CA ILE A 191 16.12 -8.20 19.04
C ILE A 191 15.73 -7.75 20.44
N CYS A 192 14.49 -7.28 20.58
CA CYS A 192 13.91 -6.86 21.84
C CYS A 192 12.69 -7.72 22.17
N GLU A 193 12.58 -8.12 23.43
CA GLU A 193 11.35 -8.74 23.92
C GLU A 193 10.29 -7.67 24.24
N TYR A 194 9.00 -8.04 24.16
CA TYR A 194 7.90 -7.12 24.44
C TYR A 194 8.05 -6.39 25.79
N LYS A 195 8.44 -7.11 26.84
CA LYS A 195 8.63 -6.56 28.20
C LYS A 195 9.70 -5.47 28.30
N ASP A 196 10.64 -5.43 27.36
CA ASP A 196 11.75 -4.49 27.35
C ASP A 196 11.53 -3.31 26.39
N LEU A 197 10.46 -3.32 25.58
CA LEU A 197 10.17 -2.25 24.62
C LEU A 197 10.13 -0.86 25.26
N SER A 198 9.52 -0.72 26.43
CA SER A 198 9.45 0.57 27.16
C SER A 198 10.83 1.10 27.54
N LYS A 199 11.78 0.23 27.87
CA LYS A 199 13.17 0.63 28.20
C LYS A 199 13.92 1.09 26.97
N VAL A 200 13.70 0.42 25.83
CA VAL A 200 14.33 0.78 24.55
C VAL A 200 13.74 2.08 24.03
N LEU A 201 12.44 2.27 24.16
CA LEU A 201 11.71 3.44 23.70
C LEU A 201 12.22 4.75 24.31
N LYS A 202 12.56 4.74 25.60
CA LYS A 202 13.13 5.91 26.30
C LYS A 202 14.45 6.42 25.70
N LYS A 203 15.11 5.62 24.85
CA LYS A 203 16.39 5.95 24.20
C LYS A 203 16.27 6.09 22.70
N ALA A 204 15.10 5.77 22.14
CA ALA A 204 14.86 5.79 20.71
C ALA A 204 14.59 7.21 20.21
N ALA A 205 15.09 7.53 19.03
CA ALA A 205 14.73 8.73 18.30
C ALA A 205 13.62 8.47 17.28
N PHE A 206 13.49 7.23 16.82
CA PHE A 206 12.53 6.85 15.79
C PHE A 206 11.81 5.54 16.15
N LEU A 207 10.53 5.50 15.87
CA LEU A 207 9.71 4.31 15.94
C LEU A 207 9.00 4.09 14.60
N PHE A 208 9.33 2.99 13.92
CA PHE A 208 8.67 2.53 12.71
C PHE A 208 7.76 1.34 13.05
N ASN A 209 6.44 1.52 12.91
CA ASN A 209 5.52 0.41 13.10
C ASN A 209 5.01 -0.13 11.77
N THR A 210 5.29 -1.40 11.49
CA THR A 210 4.75 -2.15 10.33
C THR A 210 3.84 -3.30 10.75
N ALA A 211 3.72 -3.56 12.05
CA ALA A 211 2.85 -4.61 12.59
C ALA A 211 1.39 -4.15 12.61
N PRO A 212 0.44 -4.86 11.96
CA PRO A 212 -0.97 -4.47 11.92
C PRO A 212 -1.75 -4.83 13.19
N SER A 213 -1.12 -5.48 14.14
CA SER A 213 -1.71 -5.85 15.44
C SER A 213 -1.25 -4.93 16.54
N ALA A 214 -2.11 -4.68 17.52
CA ALA A 214 -1.84 -3.81 18.64
C ALA A 214 -0.56 -4.23 19.40
N VAL A 215 0.51 -3.48 19.19
CA VAL A 215 1.80 -3.59 19.90
C VAL A 215 1.92 -2.44 20.89
N TRP A 216 1.69 -1.22 20.42
CA TRP A 216 1.89 0.02 21.15
C TRP A 216 0.60 0.40 21.88
N THR A 217 0.36 -0.23 23.02
CA THR A 217 -0.76 0.03 23.93
C THR A 217 -0.52 1.30 24.74
N GLU A 218 -1.56 1.86 25.36
CA GLU A 218 -1.48 3.03 26.23
C GLU A 218 -0.33 2.92 27.25
N ARG A 219 -0.20 1.77 27.91
CA ARG A 219 0.88 1.50 28.87
C ARG A 219 2.30 1.66 28.30
N LEU A 220 2.51 1.30 27.04
CA LEU A 220 3.82 1.49 26.37
C LEU A 220 3.99 2.93 25.91
N LEU A 221 2.91 3.59 25.49
CA LEU A 221 2.91 4.98 25.04
C LEU A 221 3.16 5.98 26.16
N GLU A 222 2.75 5.70 27.40
CA GLU A 222 3.07 6.53 28.59
C GLU A 222 4.57 6.79 28.80
N GLY A 223 5.43 5.96 28.24
CA GLY A 223 6.90 6.12 28.36
C GLY A 223 7.57 6.75 27.15
N VAL A 224 6.81 7.18 26.14
CA VAL A 224 7.35 7.77 24.91
C VAL A 224 7.90 9.15 25.18
N PRO A 225 9.22 9.43 24.88
CA PRO A 225 9.73 10.80 24.88
C PRO A 225 9.02 11.64 23.81
N GLN A 226 8.78 12.92 24.10
CA GLN A 226 8.06 13.81 23.16
C GLN A 226 8.79 14.02 21.83
N GLU A 227 10.09 13.83 21.83
CA GLU A 227 10.95 14.05 20.65
C GLU A 227 11.00 12.83 19.71
N VAL A 228 10.40 11.68 20.11
CA VAL A 228 10.42 10.46 19.28
C VAL A 228 9.54 10.66 18.05
N CYS A 229 10.13 10.51 16.87
CA CYS A 229 9.40 10.49 15.61
C CYS A 229 8.73 9.12 15.43
N ILE A 230 7.40 9.09 15.51
CA ILE A 230 6.62 7.86 15.38
C ILE A 230 5.98 7.80 13.99
N LEU A 231 6.24 6.69 13.28
CA LEU A 231 5.75 6.43 11.93
C LEU A 231 4.90 5.14 11.92
N GLU A 232 3.60 5.30 11.67
CA GLU A 232 2.67 4.18 11.52
C GLU A 232 2.51 3.84 10.04
N LEU A 233 3.09 2.71 9.64
CA LEU A 233 3.07 2.21 8.26
C LEU A 233 2.09 1.04 8.07
N ALA A 234 1.66 0.44 9.18
CA ALA A 234 0.75 -0.69 9.11
C ALA A 234 -0.62 -0.28 8.56
N SER A 235 -1.25 -1.22 7.84
CA SER A 235 -2.63 -1.05 7.39
C SER A 235 -3.58 -0.97 8.59
N MET A 236 -4.68 -0.23 8.42
CA MET A 236 -5.72 -0.14 9.44
C MET A 236 -6.16 -1.54 9.97
N PRO A 237 -6.37 -1.65 11.28
CA PRO A 237 -6.42 -0.59 12.29
C PRO A 237 -5.06 -0.03 12.70
N GLY A 238 -3.94 -0.65 12.34
CA GLY A 238 -2.60 -0.30 12.75
C GLY A 238 -2.18 -1.01 14.03
N GLY A 239 -0.94 -0.77 14.46
CA GLY A 239 -0.38 -1.38 15.68
C GLY A 239 -0.23 -0.42 16.84
N ILE A 240 -0.63 0.85 16.67
CA ILE A 240 -0.54 1.90 17.68
C ILE A 240 -1.95 2.28 18.14
N ASP A 241 -2.15 2.32 19.45
CA ASP A 241 -3.38 2.83 20.06
C ASP A 241 -3.46 4.35 19.88
N ARG A 242 -4.21 4.77 18.85
CA ARG A 242 -4.32 6.19 18.47
C ARG A 242 -5.10 7.01 19.48
N ASP A 243 -6.14 6.43 20.06
CA ASP A 243 -6.96 7.13 21.05
C ASP A 243 -6.14 7.40 22.32
N ALA A 244 -5.29 6.45 22.70
CA ALA A 244 -4.33 6.65 23.80
C ALA A 244 -3.26 7.68 23.45
N ALA A 245 -2.69 7.63 22.23
CA ALA A 245 -1.71 8.60 21.77
C ALA A 245 -2.27 10.03 21.79
N ASP A 246 -3.48 10.23 21.30
CA ASP A 246 -4.17 11.53 21.31
C ASP A 246 -4.37 12.05 22.74
N ARG A 247 -4.80 11.18 23.68
CA ARG A 247 -4.95 11.55 25.11
C ARG A 247 -3.62 11.93 25.76
N LEU A 248 -2.53 11.27 25.35
CA LEU A 248 -1.18 11.50 25.87
C LEU A 248 -0.44 12.65 25.15
N GLY A 249 -1.05 13.27 24.14
CA GLY A 249 -0.43 14.34 23.35
C GLY A 249 0.71 13.85 22.46
N ILE A 250 0.73 12.57 22.12
CA ILE A 250 1.77 11.95 21.29
C ILE A 250 1.39 12.07 19.81
N HIS A 251 2.26 12.70 19.02
CA HIS A 251 2.05 12.82 17.58
C HIS A 251 2.46 11.53 16.84
N ILE A 252 1.54 10.99 16.02
CA ILE A 252 1.79 9.83 15.17
C ILE A 252 1.67 10.23 13.70
N ASN A 253 2.75 10.02 12.93
CA ASN A 253 2.74 10.18 11.49
C ASN A 253 2.16 8.92 10.85
N VAL A 254 0.90 8.98 10.41
CA VAL A 254 0.22 7.86 9.74
C VAL A 254 0.50 7.94 8.24
N LEU A 255 1.15 6.93 7.69
CA LEU A 255 1.78 6.96 6.37
C LEU A 255 1.16 5.95 5.37
N PRO A 256 -0.07 6.16 4.91
CA PRO A 256 -0.68 5.26 3.94
C PRO A 256 -0.16 5.55 2.53
N GLY A 257 0.02 4.49 1.73
CA GLY A 257 0.22 4.60 0.29
C GLY A 257 1.54 5.21 -0.14
N LEU A 258 2.61 5.01 0.62
CA LEU A 258 3.95 5.53 0.34
C LEU A 258 4.45 5.24 -1.09
N PRO A 259 4.27 4.04 -1.68
CA PRO A 259 4.69 3.80 -3.07
C PRO A 259 4.05 4.76 -4.09
N GLY A 260 2.78 5.11 -3.89
CA GLY A 260 2.09 6.07 -4.76
C GLY A 260 2.50 7.53 -4.53
N ARG A 261 3.07 7.85 -3.37
CA ARG A 261 3.53 9.22 -3.01
C ARG A 261 4.99 9.46 -3.37
N PHE A 262 5.86 8.47 -3.15
CA PHE A 262 7.31 8.62 -3.25
C PHE A 262 7.91 8.00 -4.51
N ALA A 263 7.31 6.95 -5.05
CA ALA A 263 7.79 6.27 -6.26
C ALA A 263 6.65 5.93 -7.23
N PRO A 264 5.77 6.90 -7.60
CA PRO A 264 4.60 6.61 -8.42
C PRO A 264 4.96 6.09 -9.81
N CYS A 265 6.03 6.61 -10.42
CA CYS A 265 6.50 6.17 -11.73
C CYS A 265 6.94 4.69 -11.70
N THR A 266 7.88 4.36 -10.82
CA THR A 266 8.41 2.98 -10.69
C THR A 266 7.29 1.99 -10.36
N SER A 267 6.46 2.33 -9.35
CA SER A 267 5.37 1.46 -8.93
C SER A 267 4.27 1.34 -9.98
N GLY A 268 3.94 2.41 -10.69
CA GLY A 268 2.92 2.40 -11.75
C GLY A 268 3.37 1.61 -12.97
N ARG A 269 4.61 1.79 -13.45
CA ARG A 269 5.16 1.00 -14.57
C ARG A 269 5.23 -0.48 -14.23
N LEU A 270 5.63 -0.84 -13.02
CA LEU A 270 5.62 -2.22 -12.55
C LEU A 270 4.22 -2.85 -12.59
N LEU A 271 3.20 -2.12 -12.12
CA LEU A 271 1.81 -2.57 -12.21
C LEU A 271 1.39 -2.74 -13.67
N GLY A 272 1.71 -1.78 -14.54
CA GLY A 272 1.42 -1.83 -15.98
C GLY A 272 2.05 -3.04 -16.66
N GLU A 273 3.32 -3.35 -16.34
CA GLU A 273 4.01 -4.54 -16.85
C GLU A 273 3.30 -5.84 -16.48
N GLU A 274 2.92 -6.02 -15.23
CA GLU A 274 2.27 -7.24 -14.77
C GLU A 274 0.84 -7.36 -15.31
N ILE A 275 0.12 -6.24 -15.42
CA ILE A 275 -1.21 -6.19 -16.06
C ILE A 275 -1.10 -6.60 -17.54
N LEU A 276 -0.17 -6.01 -18.28
CA LEU A 276 0.01 -6.31 -19.70
C LEU A 276 0.35 -7.78 -19.95
N LYS A 277 1.26 -8.34 -19.15
CA LYS A 277 1.60 -9.79 -19.22
C LYS A 277 0.37 -10.67 -19.03
N GLU A 278 -0.49 -10.32 -18.05
CA GLU A 278 -1.67 -11.14 -17.79
C GLU A 278 -2.73 -10.96 -18.88
N ILE A 279 -2.93 -9.75 -19.40
CA ILE A 279 -3.81 -9.50 -20.56
C ILE A 279 -3.36 -10.35 -21.76
N GLU A 280 -2.07 -10.33 -22.11
CA GLU A 280 -1.54 -11.16 -23.20
C GLU A 280 -1.73 -12.66 -22.98
N ARG A 281 -1.62 -13.11 -21.72
CA ARG A 281 -1.87 -14.50 -21.35
C ARG A 281 -3.34 -14.90 -21.53
N ILE A 282 -4.25 -14.02 -21.13
CA ILE A 282 -5.70 -14.22 -21.29
C ILE A 282 -6.04 -14.33 -22.77
N ILE A 283 -5.60 -13.37 -23.59
CA ILE A 283 -5.85 -13.37 -25.04
C ILE A 283 -5.29 -14.62 -25.71
N LYS A 284 -4.05 -15.02 -25.38
CA LYS A 284 -3.41 -16.24 -25.94
C LYS A 284 -4.15 -17.52 -25.53
N ARG A 285 -4.75 -17.59 -24.36
CA ARG A 285 -5.53 -18.74 -23.89
C ARG A 285 -6.79 -18.91 -24.72
N GLU A 286 -7.49 -17.83 -25.01
CA GLU A 286 -8.73 -17.83 -25.78
C GLU A 286 -8.53 -18.12 -27.27
N CYS A 287 -7.44 -17.66 -27.85
CA CYS A 287 -7.09 -18.01 -29.23
C CYS A 287 -6.75 -19.50 -29.42
N LYS A 288 -6.61 -20.26 -28.34
CA LYS A 288 -6.32 -21.72 -28.38
C LYS A 288 -7.51 -22.59 -28.05
N SER A 289 -8.60 -22.01 -27.53
CA SER A 289 -9.86 -22.67 -27.20
C SER A 289 -10.87 -22.51 -28.35
#